data_2fccbb972404b2aba1a1ad083f95f69a
#
_entry.id   2fccbb972404b2aba1a1ad083f95f69a
#
_cell.length_a   1.000
_cell.length_b   1.000
_cell.length_c   1.000
_cell.angle_alpha   90.00
_cell.angle_beta   90.00
_cell.angle_gamma   90.00
#
_symmetry.space_group_name_H-M   'P 1'
#
loop_
_entity.id
_entity.type
_entity.pdbx_description
1 polymer ?
#
loop_
_entity_poly.entity_id
_entity_poly.type
_entity_poly.pdbx_seq_one_letter_code
_entity_poly.pdbx_strand_id
1 'polypeptide(L)'
;FQLEIEIMYGDVPIKAHLDFTLVTGQLHQTVRILEAKSTTKLPTTLSESYLMQIGAQTALLKAYWNHPVFSIIQETGEVLYHRTLPEICKELLDVSLPDDASACDIQGWVLCLSMCDAKAFGPFLPEDMDVAQCLDMASELWETMNDLKEHRLNLNAIRTAQGLAPLCPSCFWKEDCPHFKGSSHPEWEDTLVQFIKLKTQKKSIEEEIGELESRLKVAYQLSHTVRGEWIN
;
A
#
# COMPACT_ATOMS: atom_id res chain seq x y z
N PHE A 1 14.50 7.68 6.82
CA PHE A 1 13.77 8.96 6.77
C PHE A 1 12.57 8.87 5.83
N GLN A 2 11.58 9.71 6.05
CA GLN A 2 10.44 9.88 5.16
C GLN A 2 10.78 10.89 4.08
N LEU A 3 10.63 10.51 2.83
CA LEU A 3 10.95 11.32 1.67
C LEU A 3 9.67 11.71 0.92
N GLU A 4 9.59 12.95 0.50
CA GLU A 4 8.52 13.44 -0.35
C GLU A 4 9.07 13.76 -1.74
N ILE A 5 8.32 13.36 -2.76
CA ILE A 5 8.59 13.71 -4.17
C ILE A 5 7.44 14.61 -4.61
N GLU A 6 7.77 15.80 -5.13
CA GLU A 6 6.79 16.75 -5.65
C GLU A 6 7.20 17.19 -7.04
N ILE A 7 6.39 16.85 -8.04
CA ILE A 7 6.66 17.15 -9.45
C ILE A 7 5.45 17.82 -10.11
N MET A 8 5.74 18.55 -11.15
CA MET A 8 4.73 19.02 -12.11
C MET A 8 4.90 18.25 -13.42
N TYR A 9 3.85 17.57 -13.84
CA TYR A 9 3.77 16.91 -15.15
C TYR A 9 2.79 17.66 -16.03
N GLY A 10 3.29 18.54 -16.88
CA GLY A 10 2.48 19.58 -17.49
C GLY A 10 1.87 20.47 -16.40
N ASP A 11 0.55 20.57 -16.36
CA ASP A 11 -0.22 21.31 -15.33
C ASP A 11 -0.70 20.43 -14.17
N VAL A 12 -0.25 19.19 -14.11
CA VAL A 12 -0.68 18.20 -13.10
C VAL A 12 0.29 18.17 -11.92
N PRO A 13 -0.11 18.60 -10.72
CA PRO A 13 0.71 18.44 -9.54
C PRO A 13 0.64 16.98 -9.06
N ILE A 14 1.79 16.36 -8.95
CA ILE A 14 1.93 14.99 -8.47
C ILE A 14 2.80 15.00 -7.24
N LYS A 15 2.31 14.36 -6.16
CA LYS A 15 3.00 14.26 -4.90
C LYS A 15 3.02 12.81 -4.42
N ALA A 16 4.19 12.31 -4.08
CA ALA A 16 4.38 10.99 -3.52
C ALA A 16 5.13 11.08 -2.18
N HIS A 17 4.63 10.36 -1.19
CA HIS A 17 5.30 10.18 0.09
C HIS A 17 5.86 8.77 0.14
N LEU A 18 7.14 8.64 0.47
CA LEU A 18 7.82 7.38 0.70
C LEU A 18 7.96 7.19 2.21
N ASP A 19 7.31 6.15 2.76
CA ASP A 19 7.28 5.94 4.23
C ASP A 19 8.69 5.82 4.81
N PHE A 20 9.52 4.98 4.21
CA PHE A 20 10.91 4.82 4.61
C PHE A 20 11.82 4.71 3.38
N THR A 21 12.85 5.54 3.37
CA THR A 21 13.94 5.48 2.40
C THR A 21 15.22 5.09 3.14
N LEU A 22 15.78 3.93 2.81
CA LEU A 22 17.00 3.40 3.39
C LEU A 22 18.11 3.48 2.34
N VAL A 23 19.24 4.07 2.72
CA VAL A 23 20.37 4.29 1.82
C VAL A 23 21.62 3.69 2.41
N THR A 24 22.40 2.96 1.60
CA THR A 24 23.72 2.48 1.99
C THR A 24 24.74 2.88 0.92
N GLY A 25 25.96 3.24 1.33
CA GLY A 25 26.99 3.75 0.44
C GLY A 25 28.39 3.13 0.63
N GLN A 26 28.55 2.04 1.42
CA GLN A 26 29.88 1.58 1.80
C GLN A 26 30.57 0.72 0.72
N LEU A 27 29.93 -0.31 0.20
CA LEU A 27 30.50 -1.22 -0.82
C LEU A 27 29.69 -1.23 -2.11
N HIS A 28 28.39 -1.23 -1.99
CA HIS A 28 27.45 -1.10 -3.08
C HIS A 28 26.44 -0.03 -2.70
N GLN A 29 26.24 0.92 -3.60
CA GLN A 29 25.25 1.97 -3.38
C GLN A 29 23.86 1.40 -3.61
N THR A 30 23.07 1.39 -2.55
CA THR A 30 21.70 0.85 -2.61
C THR A 30 20.71 1.85 -2.05
N VAL A 31 19.55 1.93 -2.69
CA VAL A 31 18.40 2.65 -2.16
C VAL A 31 17.23 1.68 -2.05
N ARG A 32 16.64 1.60 -0.87
CA ARG A 32 15.47 0.77 -0.60
C ARG A 32 14.31 1.65 -0.18
N ILE A 33 13.21 1.55 -0.89
CA ILE A 33 11.94 2.15 -0.50
C ILE A 33 11.16 1.08 0.24
N LEU A 34 10.73 1.35 1.45
CA LEU A 34 9.91 0.47 2.24
C LEU A 34 8.57 1.15 2.53
N GLU A 35 7.52 0.63 1.94
CA GLU A 35 6.13 1.04 2.19
C GLU A 35 5.53 0.17 3.30
N ALA A 36 5.04 0.78 4.36
CA ALA A 36 4.48 0.08 5.51
C ALA A 36 2.94 0.02 5.44
N LYS A 37 2.37 -1.17 5.63
CA LYS A 37 0.93 -1.40 5.62
C LYS A 37 0.48 -2.13 6.87
N SER A 38 -0.36 -1.50 7.68
CA SER A 38 -1.01 -2.16 8.81
C SER A 38 -2.17 -3.01 8.32
N THR A 39 -2.26 -4.25 8.78
CA THR A 39 -3.30 -5.20 8.39
C THR A 39 -3.80 -5.99 9.59
N THR A 40 -5.06 -6.41 9.57
CA THR A 40 -5.59 -7.31 10.61
C THR A 40 -5.09 -8.75 10.43
N LYS A 41 -4.84 -9.16 9.18
CA LYS A 41 -4.32 -10.47 8.80
C LYS A 41 -3.32 -10.29 7.67
N LEU A 42 -2.17 -10.96 7.76
CA LEU A 42 -1.15 -10.89 6.72
C LEU A 42 -1.68 -11.45 5.40
N PRO A 43 -1.54 -10.70 4.30
CA PRO A 43 -1.98 -11.17 2.99
C PRO A 43 -1.05 -12.27 2.46
N THR A 44 -1.61 -13.20 1.68
CA THR A 44 -0.81 -14.19 0.93
C THR A 44 -0.12 -13.56 -0.27
N THR A 45 -0.81 -12.62 -0.93
CA THR A 45 -0.36 -11.84 -2.09
C THR A 45 -0.72 -10.38 -1.89
N LEU A 46 0.04 -9.47 -2.49
CA LEU A 46 -0.30 -8.05 -2.49
C LEU A 46 -1.49 -7.75 -3.41
N SER A 47 -2.26 -6.72 -3.06
CA SER A 47 -3.26 -6.15 -3.96
C SER A 47 -2.59 -5.37 -5.09
N GLU A 48 -3.26 -5.27 -6.23
CA GLU A 48 -2.79 -4.48 -7.37
C GLU A 48 -2.50 -3.02 -7.00
N SER A 49 -3.31 -2.43 -6.10
CA SER A 49 -3.10 -1.06 -5.64
C SER A 49 -1.77 -0.87 -4.88
N TYR A 50 -1.32 -1.86 -4.11
CA TYR A 50 -0.02 -1.80 -3.44
C TYR A 50 1.12 -2.01 -4.42
N LEU A 51 0.94 -2.89 -5.41
CA LEU A 51 1.91 -3.09 -6.48
C LEU A 51 2.09 -1.81 -7.29
N MET A 52 0.99 -1.16 -7.69
CA MET A 52 1.03 0.12 -8.39
C MET A 52 1.69 1.21 -7.55
N GLN A 53 1.37 1.31 -6.26
CA GLN A 53 1.96 2.32 -5.39
C GLN A 53 3.47 2.17 -5.30
N ILE A 54 3.98 0.98 -4.93
CA ILE A 54 5.43 0.77 -4.77
C ILE A 54 6.18 0.87 -6.10
N GLY A 55 5.56 0.39 -7.19
CA GLY A 55 6.11 0.55 -8.54
C GLY A 55 6.23 2.02 -8.94
N ALA A 56 5.17 2.81 -8.76
CA ALA A 56 5.20 4.25 -9.04
C ALA A 56 6.25 4.97 -8.19
N GLN A 57 6.34 4.69 -6.89
CA GLN A 57 7.32 5.30 -5.99
C GLN A 57 8.76 5.01 -6.43
N THR A 58 9.09 3.75 -6.76
CA THR A 58 10.43 3.35 -7.21
C THR A 58 10.76 3.96 -8.57
N ALA A 59 9.80 3.98 -9.49
CA ALA A 59 9.97 4.51 -10.82
C ALA A 59 10.16 6.04 -10.81
N LEU A 60 9.35 6.77 -10.02
CA LEU A 60 9.50 8.22 -9.82
C LEU A 60 10.84 8.58 -9.19
N LEU A 61 11.26 7.84 -8.14
CA LEU A 61 12.55 8.08 -7.51
C LEU A 61 13.70 7.95 -8.51
N LYS A 62 13.70 6.90 -9.34
CA LYS A 62 14.72 6.69 -10.37
C LYS A 62 14.67 7.77 -11.46
N ALA A 63 13.47 8.08 -11.98
CA ALA A 63 13.29 9.02 -13.08
C ALA A 63 13.69 10.45 -12.69
N TYR A 64 13.44 10.84 -11.44
CA TYR A 64 13.71 12.19 -10.96
C TYR A 64 14.96 12.31 -10.07
N TRP A 65 15.83 11.30 -10.06
CA TRP A 65 17.01 11.16 -9.21
C TRP A 65 17.83 12.46 -9.03
N ASN A 66 18.15 13.14 -10.13
CA ASN A 66 18.93 14.37 -10.15
C ASN A 66 18.08 15.64 -10.33
N HIS A 67 16.77 15.52 -10.14
CA HIS A 67 15.90 16.70 -10.19
C HIS A 67 15.66 17.23 -8.77
N PRO A 68 15.58 18.55 -8.57
CA PRO A 68 15.35 19.15 -7.25
C PRO A 68 13.87 19.07 -6.86
N VAL A 69 13.34 17.85 -6.75
CA VAL A 69 11.92 17.55 -6.48
C VAL A 69 11.70 16.86 -5.15
N PHE A 70 12.79 16.56 -4.46
CA PHE A 70 12.72 15.85 -3.17
C PHE A 70 12.69 16.83 -2.01
N SER A 71 11.87 16.50 -1.02
CA SER A 71 11.78 17.25 0.25
C SER A 71 11.77 16.27 1.42
N ILE A 72 12.31 16.71 2.55
CA ILE A 72 12.34 15.92 3.77
C ILE A 72 12.15 16.84 4.99
N ILE A 73 11.38 16.36 5.97
CA ILE A 73 11.24 16.99 7.27
C ILE A 73 12.23 16.30 8.22
N GLN A 74 13.18 17.05 8.76
CA GLN A 74 14.14 16.56 9.75
C GLN A 74 13.47 16.43 11.12
N GLU A 75 14.06 15.64 12.01
CA GLU A 75 13.61 15.51 13.41
C GLU A 75 13.60 16.85 14.15
N THR A 76 14.45 17.80 13.75
CA THR A 76 14.48 19.17 14.26
C THR A 76 13.27 20.01 13.87
N GLY A 77 12.44 19.52 12.93
CA GLY A 77 11.35 20.27 12.29
C GLY A 77 11.82 21.17 11.14
N GLU A 78 13.11 21.20 10.84
CA GLU A 78 13.64 21.87 9.65
C GLU A 78 13.27 21.06 8.41
N VAL A 79 12.89 21.73 7.32
CA VAL A 79 12.51 21.11 6.07
C VAL A 79 13.51 21.47 4.99
N LEU A 80 14.10 20.44 4.37
CA LEU A 80 14.89 20.59 3.16
C LEU A 80 13.95 20.46 1.97
N TYR A 81 13.76 21.58 1.26
CA TYR A 81 12.87 21.62 0.09
C TYR A 81 13.67 21.56 -1.21
N HIS A 82 13.09 20.90 -2.21
CA HIS A 82 13.55 20.96 -3.60
C HIS A 82 15.04 20.64 -3.76
N ARG A 83 15.44 19.50 -3.22
CA ARG A 83 16.80 18.95 -3.36
C ARG A 83 16.78 17.77 -4.33
N THR A 84 17.93 17.45 -4.87
CA THR A 84 18.15 16.15 -5.52
C THR A 84 18.33 15.07 -4.46
N LEU A 85 18.07 13.81 -4.79
CA LEU A 85 18.27 12.71 -3.84
C LEU A 85 19.76 12.57 -3.42
N PRO A 86 20.75 12.68 -4.33
CA PRO A 86 22.16 12.68 -3.93
C PRO A 86 22.53 13.79 -2.94
N GLU A 87 21.98 15.01 -3.11
CA GLU A 87 22.22 16.12 -2.16
C GLU A 87 21.66 15.79 -0.77
N ILE A 88 20.42 15.29 -0.67
CA ILE A 88 19.82 14.88 0.59
C ILE A 88 20.66 13.81 1.27
N CYS A 89 21.07 12.78 0.55
CA CYS A 89 21.86 11.69 1.10
C CYS A 89 23.23 12.16 1.58
N LYS A 90 23.86 13.08 0.87
CA LYS A 90 25.14 13.68 1.27
C LYS A 90 25.00 14.53 2.52
N GLU A 91 23.96 15.37 2.57
CA GLU A 91 23.73 16.32 3.66
C GLU A 91 23.33 15.61 4.97
N LEU A 92 22.40 14.64 4.90
CA LEU A 92 21.82 14.02 6.10
C LEU A 92 22.54 12.76 6.56
N LEU A 93 23.12 11.99 5.63
CA LEU A 93 23.69 10.67 5.91
C LEU A 93 25.20 10.61 5.70
N ASP A 94 25.80 11.70 5.17
CA ASP A 94 27.19 11.71 4.66
C ASP A 94 27.46 10.59 3.63
N VAL A 95 26.46 10.19 2.89
CA VAL A 95 26.54 9.18 1.84
C VAL A 95 26.56 9.86 0.48
N SER A 96 27.63 9.60 -0.29
CA SER A 96 27.72 10.07 -1.68
C SER A 96 27.10 9.05 -2.60
N LEU A 97 25.97 9.38 -3.20
CA LEU A 97 25.30 8.59 -4.26
C LEU A 97 25.87 9.00 -5.64
N PRO A 98 25.78 8.09 -6.64
CA PRO A 98 26.20 8.41 -7.99
C PRO A 98 25.24 9.40 -8.64
N ASP A 99 25.74 10.15 -9.62
CA ASP A 99 24.90 11.04 -10.42
C ASP A 99 23.94 10.26 -11.34
N ASP A 100 24.32 9.05 -11.73
CA ASP A 100 23.48 8.17 -12.52
C ASP A 100 22.75 7.15 -11.62
N ALA A 101 21.43 7.26 -11.59
CA ALA A 101 20.58 6.31 -10.85
C ALA A 101 20.79 4.85 -11.27
N SER A 102 21.18 4.59 -12.52
CA SER A 102 21.43 3.23 -13.03
C SER A 102 22.65 2.57 -12.40
N ALA A 103 23.55 3.34 -11.81
CA ALA A 103 24.69 2.84 -11.05
C ALA A 103 24.34 2.45 -9.61
N CYS A 104 23.09 2.68 -9.19
CA CYS A 104 22.60 2.37 -7.85
C CYS A 104 21.59 1.21 -7.91
N ASP A 105 21.66 0.29 -6.94
CA ASP A 105 20.68 -0.78 -6.81
C ASP A 105 19.44 -0.23 -6.06
N ILE A 106 18.39 0.10 -6.83
CA ILE A 106 17.13 0.67 -6.34
C ILE A 106 16.09 -0.44 -6.27
N GLN A 107 15.46 -0.60 -5.11
CA GLN A 107 14.41 -1.61 -4.91
C GLN A 107 13.31 -1.08 -4.00
N GLY A 108 12.06 -1.42 -4.34
CA GLY A 108 10.89 -1.20 -3.51
C GLY A 108 10.49 -2.46 -2.74
N TRP A 109 9.96 -2.27 -1.55
CA TRP A 109 9.47 -3.33 -0.68
C TRP A 109 8.17 -2.88 -0.01
N VAL A 110 7.23 -3.81 0.16
CA VAL A 110 6.01 -3.57 0.96
C VAL A 110 6.10 -4.43 2.22
N LEU A 111 6.07 -3.78 3.38
CA LEU A 111 6.06 -4.43 4.68
C LEU A 111 4.63 -4.43 5.24
N CYS A 112 3.99 -5.59 5.24
CA CYS A 112 2.69 -5.78 5.88
C CYS A 112 2.90 -6.16 7.35
N LEU A 113 2.28 -5.41 8.26
CA LEU A 113 2.36 -5.59 9.70
C LEU A 113 1.00 -5.98 10.25
N SER A 114 0.94 -7.03 11.06
CA SER A 114 -0.22 -7.37 11.89
C SER A 114 0.14 -7.24 13.37
N MET A 115 -0.83 -7.43 14.25
CA MET A 115 -0.58 -7.34 15.71
C MET A 115 0.54 -8.27 16.22
N CYS A 116 0.76 -9.41 15.56
CA CYS A 116 1.66 -10.46 16.05
C CYS A 116 2.71 -10.88 15.03
N ASP A 117 2.65 -10.40 13.78
CA ASP A 117 3.49 -10.93 12.71
C ASP A 117 3.73 -9.88 11.62
N ALA A 118 4.75 -10.09 10.80
CA ALA A 118 5.14 -9.22 9.71
C ALA A 118 5.51 -10.02 8.46
N LYS A 119 5.22 -9.47 7.29
CA LYS A 119 5.60 -10.07 6.01
C LYS A 119 6.05 -9.01 5.03
N ALA A 120 7.25 -9.19 4.47
CA ALA A 120 7.78 -8.34 3.42
C ALA A 120 7.53 -8.97 2.03
N PHE A 121 7.20 -8.11 1.08
CA PHE A 121 7.05 -8.45 -0.33
C PHE A 121 7.99 -7.59 -1.15
N GLY A 122 8.66 -8.17 -2.11
CA GLY A 122 9.65 -7.54 -2.99
C GLY A 122 10.77 -8.50 -3.34
N PRO A 123 11.85 -8.06 -4.00
CA PRO A 123 12.05 -6.68 -4.46
C PRO A 123 11.19 -6.30 -5.65
N PHE A 124 10.74 -5.04 -5.71
CA PHE A 124 10.12 -4.43 -6.88
C PHE A 124 11.14 -3.47 -7.51
N LEU A 125 11.45 -3.69 -8.78
CA LEU A 125 12.44 -2.92 -9.51
C LEU A 125 11.78 -1.74 -10.24
N PRO A 126 12.50 -0.59 -10.39
CA PRO A 126 11.95 0.56 -11.12
C PRO A 126 11.59 0.28 -12.59
N GLU A 127 12.20 -0.78 -13.17
CA GLU A 127 11.95 -1.18 -14.56
C GLU A 127 10.63 -1.95 -14.72
N ASP A 128 10.09 -2.48 -13.63
CA ASP A 128 8.83 -3.25 -13.62
C ASP A 128 7.59 -2.34 -13.78
N MET A 129 7.78 -1.02 -13.71
CA MET A 129 6.71 -0.03 -13.81
C MET A 129 7.04 1.03 -14.86
N ASP A 130 6.09 1.28 -15.75
CA ASP A 130 6.19 2.40 -16.69
C ASP A 130 5.81 3.71 -15.99
N VAL A 131 6.79 4.60 -15.80
CA VAL A 131 6.57 5.93 -15.23
C VAL A 131 5.52 6.71 -16.02
N ALA A 132 5.57 6.62 -17.36
CA ALA A 132 4.64 7.33 -18.24
C ALA A 132 3.19 6.90 -17.94
N GLN A 133 2.94 5.61 -17.76
CA GLN A 133 1.61 5.11 -17.43
C GLN A 133 1.08 5.70 -16.11
N CYS A 134 1.92 5.79 -15.08
CA CYS A 134 1.53 6.40 -13.81
C CYS A 134 1.21 7.89 -13.95
N LEU A 135 2.02 8.61 -14.74
CA LEU A 135 1.84 10.04 -14.98
C LEU A 135 0.58 10.30 -15.83
N ASP A 136 0.31 9.47 -16.83
CA ASP A 136 -0.89 9.56 -17.67
C ASP A 136 -2.16 9.30 -16.84
N MET A 137 -2.15 8.29 -15.95
CA MET A 137 -3.26 8.02 -15.04
C MET A 137 -3.52 9.21 -14.09
N ALA A 138 -2.45 9.84 -13.57
CA ALA A 138 -2.58 11.02 -12.72
C ALA A 138 -3.16 12.20 -13.50
N SER A 139 -2.76 12.36 -14.75
CA SER A 139 -3.28 13.41 -15.67
C SER A 139 -4.76 13.20 -15.96
N GLU A 140 -5.17 11.99 -16.33
CA GLU A 140 -6.59 11.67 -16.58
C GLU A 140 -7.45 11.96 -15.34
N LEU A 141 -6.95 11.61 -14.15
CA LEU A 141 -7.65 11.92 -12.90
C LEU A 141 -7.76 13.42 -12.66
N TRP A 142 -6.67 14.17 -12.85
CA TRP A 142 -6.63 15.62 -12.67
C TRP A 142 -7.56 16.37 -13.62
N GLU A 143 -7.52 16.01 -14.91
CA GLU A 143 -8.41 16.57 -15.93
C GLU A 143 -9.87 16.28 -15.59
N THR A 144 -10.20 15.03 -15.25
CA THR A 144 -11.55 14.64 -14.83
C THR A 144 -12.03 15.46 -13.63
N MET A 145 -11.18 15.67 -12.63
CA MET A 145 -11.51 16.48 -11.44
C MET A 145 -11.76 17.96 -11.81
N ASN A 146 -10.94 18.51 -12.70
CA ASN A 146 -11.10 19.90 -13.16
C ASN A 146 -12.38 20.08 -13.99
N ASP A 147 -12.66 19.14 -14.90
CA ASP A 147 -13.89 19.15 -15.70
C ASP A 147 -15.14 19.05 -14.83
N LEU A 148 -15.10 18.30 -13.75
CA LEU A 148 -16.17 18.26 -12.76
C LEU A 148 -16.33 19.59 -12.03
N LYS A 149 -15.25 20.20 -11.57
CA LYS A 149 -15.27 21.49 -10.88
C LYS A 149 -15.83 22.60 -11.75
N GLU A 150 -15.51 22.58 -13.03
CA GLU A 150 -15.95 23.56 -14.01
C GLU A 150 -17.31 23.21 -14.67
N HIS A 151 -17.97 22.17 -14.18
CA HIS A 151 -19.25 21.67 -14.69
C HIS A 151 -19.23 21.29 -16.19
N ARG A 152 -18.06 20.98 -16.74
CA ARG A 152 -17.90 20.46 -18.11
C ARG A 152 -18.26 18.99 -18.22
N LEU A 153 -18.12 18.24 -17.11
CA LEU A 153 -18.44 16.82 -17.03
C LEU A 153 -19.56 16.57 -16.01
N ASN A 154 -20.48 15.68 -16.34
CA ASN A 154 -21.49 15.22 -15.39
C ASN A 154 -20.95 14.01 -14.60
N LEU A 155 -21.22 13.98 -13.29
CA LEU A 155 -20.87 12.85 -12.42
C LEU A 155 -21.28 11.48 -12.99
N ASN A 156 -22.45 11.41 -13.66
CA ASN A 156 -22.96 10.18 -14.27
C ASN A 156 -22.14 9.71 -15.50
N ALA A 157 -21.30 10.58 -16.08
CA ALA A 157 -20.45 10.26 -17.20
C ALA A 157 -19.06 9.76 -16.78
N ILE A 158 -18.73 9.82 -15.48
CA ILE A 158 -17.46 9.32 -14.97
C ILE A 158 -17.47 7.80 -15.02
N ARG A 159 -16.39 7.23 -15.53
CA ARG A 159 -16.18 5.78 -15.46
C ARG A 159 -16.10 5.36 -14.00
N THR A 160 -17.07 4.61 -13.54
CA THR A 160 -16.95 3.89 -12.26
C THR A 160 -16.03 2.70 -12.40
N ALA A 161 -15.44 2.24 -11.31
CA ALA A 161 -14.64 1.02 -11.30
C ALA A 161 -15.40 -0.13 -12.00
N GLN A 162 -14.72 -0.85 -12.89
CA GLN A 162 -15.33 -1.94 -13.68
C GLN A 162 -15.62 -3.21 -12.84
N GLY A 163 -15.61 -3.10 -11.53
CA GLY A 163 -15.88 -4.19 -10.60
C GLY A 163 -15.82 -3.75 -9.16
N LEU A 164 -15.98 -4.72 -8.25
CA LEU A 164 -15.87 -4.48 -6.83
C LEU A 164 -14.37 -4.33 -6.45
N ALA A 165 -13.99 -3.13 -6.02
CA ALA A 165 -12.66 -2.86 -5.49
C ALA A 165 -12.60 -3.15 -3.97
N PRO A 166 -11.41 -3.38 -3.39
CA PRO A 166 -11.24 -3.60 -1.95
C PRO A 166 -11.81 -2.49 -1.06
N LEU A 167 -11.87 -1.26 -1.56
CA LEU A 167 -12.43 -0.11 -0.84
C LEU A 167 -13.95 0.00 -0.94
N CYS A 168 -14.61 -0.75 -1.83
CA CYS A 168 -16.05 -0.68 -2.01
C CYS A 168 -16.88 -0.91 -0.73
N PRO A 169 -16.53 -1.83 0.18
CA PRO A 169 -17.29 -2.01 1.42
C PRO A 169 -17.34 -0.78 2.32
N SER A 170 -16.29 0.05 2.31
CA SER A 170 -16.16 1.29 3.08
C SER A 170 -16.41 2.56 2.26
N CYS A 171 -16.82 2.42 1.01
CA CYS A 171 -17.06 3.55 0.12
C CYS A 171 -18.26 4.38 0.61
N PHE A 172 -18.09 5.70 0.72
CA PHE A 172 -19.16 6.63 1.10
C PHE A 172 -20.35 6.60 0.12
N TRP A 173 -20.06 6.40 -1.17
CA TRP A 173 -21.06 6.38 -2.26
C TRP A 173 -21.65 4.99 -2.51
N LYS A 174 -21.43 4.04 -1.62
CA LYS A 174 -21.84 2.65 -1.78
C LYS A 174 -23.34 2.48 -2.08
N GLU A 175 -24.19 3.23 -1.38
CA GLU A 175 -25.65 3.10 -1.50
C GLU A 175 -26.17 3.58 -2.86
N ASP A 176 -25.53 4.58 -3.46
CA ASP A 176 -25.87 5.14 -4.76
C ASP A 176 -25.11 4.49 -5.93
N CYS A 177 -24.10 3.68 -5.63
CA CYS A 177 -23.24 3.07 -6.62
C CYS A 177 -24.00 2.02 -7.46
N PRO A 178 -23.96 2.12 -8.80
CA PRO A 178 -24.62 1.16 -9.68
C PRO A 178 -24.20 -0.30 -9.44
N HIS A 179 -22.95 -0.55 -9.00
CA HIS A 179 -22.44 -1.88 -8.69
C HIS A 179 -23.06 -2.51 -7.44
N PHE A 180 -23.68 -1.71 -6.57
CA PHE A 180 -24.40 -2.18 -5.38
C PHE A 180 -25.92 -2.15 -5.56
N LYS A 181 -26.43 -1.59 -6.66
CA LYS A 181 -27.82 -1.76 -7.06
C LYS A 181 -27.97 -3.19 -7.60
N GLY A 182 -28.15 -4.12 -6.68
CA GLY A 182 -28.18 -5.55 -7.00
C GLY A 182 -29.26 -5.87 -8.04
N SER A 183 -28.89 -6.64 -9.05
CA SER A 183 -29.85 -7.43 -9.82
C SER A 183 -30.31 -8.59 -8.94
N SER A 184 -31.59 -8.91 -8.99
CA SER A 184 -32.10 -10.12 -8.34
C SER A 184 -31.51 -11.34 -9.06
N HIS A 185 -30.85 -12.20 -8.32
CA HIS A 185 -30.25 -13.46 -8.80
C HIS A 185 -30.84 -14.61 -7.99
N PRO A 186 -32.11 -14.99 -8.25
CA PRO A 186 -32.77 -16.04 -7.48
C PRO A 186 -32.06 -17.40 -7.56
N GLU A 187 -31.31 -17.63 -8.64
CA GLU A 187 -30.49 -18.84 -8.81
C GLU A 187 -29.39 -19.01 -7.75
N TRP A 188 -29.00 -17.93 -7.05
CA TRP A 188 -27.99 -17.96 -6.00
C TRP A 188 -28.56 -17.96 -4.59
N GLU A 189 -29.88 -17.89 -4.42
CA GLU A 189 -30.54 -17.73 -3.11
C GLU A 189 -30.22 -18.91 -2.18
N ASP A 190 -30.38 -20.15 -2.66
CA ASP A 190 -30.07 -21.35 -1.89
C ASP A 190 -28.60 -21.43 -1.53
N THR A 191 -27.71 -21.09 -2.47
CA THR A 191 -26.26 -21.07 -2.24
C THR A 191 -25.90 -20.02 -1.20
N LEU A 192 -26.52 -18.85 -1.23
CA LEU A 192 -26.30 -17.77 -0.26
C LEU A 192 -26.76 -18.18 1.14
N VAL A 193 -27.94 -18.79 1.24
CA VAL A 193 -28.48 -19.31 2.50
C VAL A 193 -27.54 -20.35 3.11
N GLN A 194 -27.07 -21.30 2.28
CA GLN A 194 -26.09 -22.29 2.71
C GLN A 194 -24.77 -21.66 3.16
N PHE A 195 -24.27 -20.69 2.42
CA PHE A 195 -23.04 -19.95 2.77
C PHE A 195 -23.18 -19.22 4.11
N ILE A 196 -24.28 -18.51 4.32
CA ILE A 196 -24.56 -17.79 5.57
C ILE A 196 -24.62 -18.78 6.75
N LYS A 197 -25.29 -19.92 6.57
CA LYS A 197 -25.37 -20.97 7.58
C LYS A 197 -23.98 -21.51 7.98
N LEU A 198 -23.16 -21.85 7.00
CA LEU A 198 -21.79 -22.33 7.22
C LEU A 198 -20.91 -21.29 7.87
N LYS A 199 -21.04 -20.01 7.47
CA LYS A 199 -20.29 -18.90 8.07
C LYS A 199 -20.68 -18.69 9.55
N THR A 200 -21.97 -18.83 9.87
CA THR A 200 -22.46 -18.75 11.26
C THR A 200 -21.93 -19.90 12.10
N GLN A 201 -21.96 -21.13 11.56
CA GLN A 201 -21.41 -22.31 12.25
C GLN A 201 -19.90 -22.15 12.48
N LYS A 202 -19.17 -21.69 11.47
CA LYS A 202 -17.73 -21.42 11.61
C LYS A 202 -17.44 -20.44 12.75
N LYS A 203 -18.21 -19.33 12.84
CA LYS A 203 -18.06 -18.36 13.91
C LYS A 203 -18.29 -18.98 15.28
N SER A 204 -19.35 -19.79 15.44
CA SER A 204 -19.64 -20.49 16.69
C SER A 204 -18.50 -21.43 17.11
N ILE A 205 -17.95 -22.19 16.15
CA ILE A 205 -16.81 -23.07 16.40
C ILE A 205 -15.56 -22.27 16.79
N GLU A 206 -15.29 -21.15 16.14
CA GLU A 206 -14.16 -20.28 16.49
C GLU A 206 -14.30 -19.70 17.90
N GLU A 207 -15.52 -19.34 18.33
CA GLU A 207 -15.82 -18.90 19.69
C GLU A 207 -15.58 -20.02 20.72
N GLU A 208 -16.06 -21.23 20.45
CA GLU A 208 -15.83 -22.41 21.30
C GLU A 208 -14.34 -22.75 21.44
N ILE A 209 -13.60 -22.70 20.33
CA ILE A 209 -12.14 -22.90 20.34
C ILE A 209 -11.48 -21.84 21.22
N GLY A 210 -11.85 -20.56 21.07
CA GLY A 210 -11.31 -19.47 21.89
C GLY A 210 -11.57 -19.65 23.40
N GLU A 211 -12.77 -20.14 23.77
CA GLU A 211 -13.08 -20.46 25.15
C GLU A 211 -12.22 -21.62 25.69
N LEU A 212 -12.06 -22.69 24.89
CA LEU A 212 -11.23 -23.84 25.28
C LEU A 212 -9.74 -23.45 25.39
N GLU A 213 -9.24 -22.65 24.48
CA GLU A 213 -7.86 -22.10 24.54
C GLU A 213 -7.65 -21.27 25.82
N SER A 214 -8.63 -20.44 26.18
CA SER A 214 -8.57 -19.61 27.36
C SER A 214 -8.56 -20.49 28.64
N ARG A 215 -9.38 -21.52 28.68
CA ARG A 215 -9.39 -22.49 29.79
C ARG A 215 -8.09 -23.28 29.90
N LEU A 216 -7.51 -23.70 28.77
CA LEU A 216 -6.23 -24.39 28.73
C LEU A 216 -5.09 -23.49 29.20
N LYS A 217 -5.07 -22.21 28.80
CA LYS A 217 -4.08 -21.23 29.28
C LYS A 217 -4.13 -21.06 30.79
N VAL A 218 -5.33 -20.94 31.36
CA VAL A 218 -5.51 -20.85 32.82
C VAL A 218 -5.05 -22.13 33.50
N ALA A 219 -5.42 -23.32 33.00
CA ALA A 219 -4.99 -24.58 33.54
C ALA A 219 -3.47 -24.78 33.50
N TYR A 220 -2.82 -24.34 32.40
CA TYR A 220 -1.37 -24.36 32.26
C TYR A 220 -0.69 -23.43 33.27
N GLN A 221 -1.20 -22.21 33.46
CA GLN A 221 -0.68 -21.27 34.47
C GLN A 221 -0.79 -21.80 35.89
N LEU A 222 -1.85 -22.59 36.20
CA LEU A 222 -2.08 -23.16 37.53
C LEU A 222 -1.29 -24.44 37.79
N SER A 223 -1.02 -25.24 36.74
CA SER A 223 -0.44 -26.61 36.92
C SER A 223 0.99 -26.73 36.40
N HIS A 224 1.54 -25.74 35.73
CA HIS A 224 2.82 -25.73 35.02
C HIS A 224 3.03 -26.87 33.98
N THR A 225 2.06 -27.79 33.85
CA THR A 225 2.15 -28.90 32.91
C THR A 225 0.76 -29.39 32.51
N VAL A 226 0.34 -29.12 31.28
CA VAL A 226 -0.76 -29.82 30.63
C VAL A 226 -0.14 -30.88 29.73
N ARG A 227 -0.29 -32.16 30.06
CA ARG A 227 0.13 -33.25 29.18
C ARG A 227 -0.95 -33.48 28.13
N GLY A 228 -0.65 -33.15 26.87
CA GLY A 228 -1.48 -33.43 25.71
C GLY A 228 -0.65 -33.42 24.44
N GLU A 229 -0.98 -34.29 23.51
CA GLU A 229 -0.43 -34.22 22.17
C GLU A 229 -1.17 -33.10 21.41
N TRP A 230 -0.46 -32.07 20.98
CA TRP A 230 -1.01 -31.05 20.10
C TRP A 230 -1.08 -31.64 18.70
N ILE A 231 -2.28 -31.75 18.18
CA ILE A 231 -2.49 -32.06 16.76
C ILE A 231 -2.24 -30.78 15.99
N ASN A 232 -1.14 -30.77 15.22
CA ASN A 232 -0.81 -29.68 14.29
C ASN A 232 -1.77 -29.62 13.10
#